data_af3f1a4ec8fc5c02a87217a0d0842768
#
_entry.id   af3f1a4ec8fc5c02a87217a0d0842768
#
_cell.length_a   1.000
_cell.length_b   1.000
_cell.length_c   1.000
_cell.angle_alpha   90.00
_cell.angle_beta   90.00
_cell.angle_gamma   90.00
#
_symmetry.space_group_name_H-M   'P 1'
#
loop_
_entity.id
_entity.type
_entity.pdbx_description
1 polymer ?
#
loop_
_entity_poly.entity_id
_entity_poly.type
_entity_poly.pdbx_seq_one_letter_code
_entity_poly.pdbx_strand_id
1 'polypeptide(L)'
;MHLCDWLLNIGMHKMNFIYLWIILVPVVLICFVSGQIVDMAIQMKALLLGAAMAAVGCTTIIALVLSLANHQTLDQPYSTQYGIVFDAGSTHTALFLYQWLGSKENNTGIVSQKQSCDVDGDGISSYVQKPPAAGESLKKCLNVAKAAIPEGQQKTTPVYLGATAGMRLLSLQNKSLADSILVEVTKTIQSYPFDFRGARILSGMEEGAYGWITINYLLESLIKHTFEGQWIHPKAGKIIGALDLGGSSTQISFTPKDPVKNPASAFNLQLYGYKYEVYTQSYLCYGKDQALRKLQVYLHKNAGSSSVISHPCYHVGYNINVTLDDLYNSPCVDKPNNFNPTATILFSGTGNSSLCLSVMEKIINFTDCGFSSECGFNGAYQPQVNGEFFAFSAYFYTFDFLGLVPKAPLTRVLSTIDTHCNKTWTTVADTDVGWTLGYMLNLTNMIPSERTRAVTGVPHSQWAAQIFFIVFALFLSLLIVVILFVCDLSHLVVS
;
A
#
# COMPACT_ATOMS: atom_id res chain seq x y z
N MET A 1 10.51 -49.35 5.79
CA MET A 1 11.14 -48.33 4.95
C MET A 1 10.47 -46.96 5.06
N HIS A 2 9.15 -46.86 5.16
CA HIS A 2 8.43 -45.55 5.29
C HIS A 2 8.60 -44.81 6.61
N LEU A 3 9.05 -45.46 7.70
CA LEU A 3 9.25 -44.81 8.99
C LEU A 3 10.56 -43.98 9.06
N CYS A 4 11.58 -44.39 8.32
CA CYS A 4 12.87 -43.69 8.21
C CYS A 4 12.74 -42.38 7.41
N ASP A 5 11.96 -42.39 6.32
CA ASP A 5 11.76 -41.21 5.50
C ASP A 5 10.91 -40.13 6.23
N TRP A 6 9.98 -40.57 7.08
CA TRP A 6 9.18 -39.66 7.92
C TRP A 6 10.01 -38.97 9.03
N LEU A 7 10.94 -39.70 9.61
CA LEU A 7 11.86 -39.16 10.64
C LEU A 7 12.94 -38.23 10.05
N LEU A 8 13.35 -38.45 8.82
CA LEU A 8 14.32 -37.57 8.12
C LEU A 8 13.72 -36.22 7.71
N ASN A 9 12.40 -36.17 7.41
CA ASN A 9 11.72 -34.94 7.00
C ASN A 9 11.31 -34.01 8.17
N ILE A 10 11.41 -34.47 9.42
CA ILE A 10 11.12 -33.65 10.63
C ILE A 10 12.35 -32.87 11.13
N GLY A 11 13.29 -32.54 10.28
CA GLY A 11 14.40 -31.64 10.63
C GLY A 11 15.42 -32.23 11.62
N MET A 12 15.70 -33.55 11.53
CA MET A 12 16.70 -34.24 12.37
C MET A 12 18.18 -33.86 12.11
N HIS A 13 18.44 -32.81 11.35
CA HIS A 13 19.83 -32.39 11.06
C HIS A 13 20.59 -31.78 12.23
N LYS A 14 19.98 -31.72 13.45
CA LYS A 14 20.64 -31.23 14.68
C LYS A 14 20.25 -32.01 15.94
N MET A 15 19.80 -33.25 15.85
CA MET A 15 19.70 -34.09 17.05
C MET A 15 21.09 -34.55 17.45
N ASN A 16 21.63 -34.00 18.52
CA ASN A 16 22.91 -34.43 19.13
C ASN A 16 22.86 -35.93 19.44
N PHE A 17 23.91 -36.66 19.08
CA PHE A 17 24.15 -38.09 19.30
C PHE A 17 23.90 -38.53 20.78
N ILE A 18 23.90 -37.60 21.69
CA ILE A 18 23.64 -37.76 23.13
C ILE A 18 22.20 -38.31 23.41
N TYR A 19 21.17 -37.91 22.65
CA TYR A 19 19.80 -38.37 22.88
C TYR A 19 19.59 -39.84 22.50
N LEU A 20 20.29 -40.34 21.49
CA LEU A 20 20.24 -41.74 21.09
C LEU A 20 20.87 -42.66 22.17
N TRP A 21 21.95 -42.21 22.80
CA TRP A 21 22.62 -42.94 23.90
C TRP A 21 21.79 -42.98 25.20
N ILE A 22 21.09 -41.92 25.53
CA ILE A 22 20.22 -41.82 26.74
C ILE A 22 19.06 -42.84 26.69
N ILE A 23 18.57 -43.18 25.50
CA ILE A 23 17.46 -44.14 25.31
C ILE A 23 18.00 -45.57 25.15
N LEU A 24 19.09 -45.80 24.44
CA LEU A 24 19.62 -47.13 24.17
C LEU A 24 20.32 -47.81 25.37
N VAL A 25 21.01 -47.03 26.22
CA VAL A 25 21.73 -47.58 27.37
C VAL A 25 20.80 -48.27 28.39
N PRO A 26 19.66 -47.67 28.81
CA PRO A 26 18.72 -48.35 29.71
C PRO A 26 18.12 -49.62 29.11
N VAL A 27 17.79 -49.61 27.81
CA VAL A 27 17.16 -50.78 27.12
C VAL A 27 18.14 -51.96 27.01
N VAL A 28 19.39 -51.68 26.67
CA VAL A 28 20.44 -52.72 26.58
C VAL A 28 20.78 -53.30 27.93
N LEU A 29 20.85 -52.50 28.97
CA LEU A 29 21.08 -52.97 30.38
C LEU A 29 19.96 -53.91 30.86
N ILE A 30 18.72 -53.63 30.50
CA ILE A 30 17.56 -54.48 30.88
C ILE A 30 17.58 -55.80 30.12
N CYS A 31 17.97 -55.85 28.85
CA CYS A 31 18.04 -57.10 28.07
C CYS A 31 19.21 -58.02 28.51
N PHE A 32 20.33 -57.50 29.03
CA PHE A 32 21.48 -58.30 29.46
C PHE A 32 21.28 -59.00 30.78
N VAL A 33 20.40 -58.53 31.63
CA VAL A 33 20.22 -59.06 33.02
C VAL A 33 19.14 -60.10 33.14
N SER A 34 18.30 -60.32 32.11
CA SER A 34 17.17 -61.28 32.17
C SER A 34 17.56 -62.75 31.94
N GLY A 35 18.87 -63.09 31.75
CA GLY A 35 19.30 -64.41 31.34
C GLY A 35 19.86 -65.36 32.41
N GLN A 36 20.22 -64.93 33.62
CA GLN A 36 20.73 -65.84 34.66
C GLN A 36 20.45 -65.30 36.10
N ILE A 37 19.87 -66.10 36.91
CA ILE A 37 19.85 -66.15 38.38
C ILE A 37 18.40 -66.21 38.98
N VAL A 38 17.98 -67.41 39.33
CA VAL A 38 16.61 -67.68 39.86
C VAL A 38 16.55 -67.67 41.40
N ASP A 39 17.64 -67.59 42.18
CA ASP A 39 17.63 -67.80 43.64
C ASP A 39 18.18 -66.66 44.55
N MET A 40 18.52 -65.50 43.98
CA MET A 40 18.75 -64.31 44.84
C MET A 40 17.73 -63.19 44.48
N ALA A 41 16.51 -63.61 44.20
CA ALA A 41 15.62 -62.80 43.34
C ALA A 41 15.01 -61.57 43.98
N ILE A 42 14.60 -61.53 45.24
CA ILE A 42 13.75 -60.44 45.78
C ILE A 42 14.60 -59.19 46.12
N GLN A 43 15.78 -59.34 46.72
CA GLN A 43 16.63 -58.21 47.03
C GLN A 43 17.29 -57.59 45.79
N MET A 44 17.68 -58.44 44.80
CA MET A 44 18.21 -57.98 43.53
C MET A 44 17.16 -57.27 42.66
N LYS A 45 15.91 -57.75 42.66
CA LYS A 45 14.78 -57.10 41.93
C LYS A 45 14.49 -55.70 42.51
N ALA A 46 14.41 -55.59 43.83
CA ALA A 46 14.23 -54.29 44.49
C ALA A 46 15.39 -53.30 44.22
N LEU A 47 16.64 -53.79 44.19
CA LEU A 47 17.81 -52.99 43.87
C LEU A 47 17.82 -52.55 42.39
N LEU A 48 17.44 -53.46 41.46
CA LEU A 48 17.32 -53.18 40.05
C LEU A 48 16.20 -52.18 39.76
N LEU A 49 15.04 -52.34 40.42
CA LEU A 49 13.94 -51.42 40.32
C LEU A 49 14.36 -50.01 40.85
N GLY A 50 15.02 -49.94 41.99
CA GLY A 50 15.53 -48.72 42.54
C GLY A 50 16.59 -48.05 41.63
N ALA A 51 17.48 -48.84 41.02
CA ALA A 51 18.46 -48.34 40.07
C ALA A 51 17.80 -47.83 38.76
N ALA A 52 16.79 -48.53 38.25
CA ALA A 52 16.03 -48.12 37.09
C ALA A 52 15.26 -46.79 37.34
N MET A 53 14.61 -46.68 38.49
CA MET A 53 13.92 -45.45 38.92
C MET A 53 14.90 -44.28 39.12
N ALA A 54 16.06 -44.51 39.70
CA ALA A 54 17.11 -43.51 39.84
C ALA A 54 17.69 -43.08 38.49
N ALA A 55 17.87 -44.00 37.54
CA ALA A 55 18.33 -43.71 36.19
C ALA A 55 17.30 -42.85 35.43
N VAL A 56 16.01 -43.17 35.52
CA VAL A 56 14.94 -42.36 34.93
C VAL A 56 14.86 -40.97 35.57
N GLY A 57 15.00 -40.89 36.91
CA GLY A 57 15.03 -39.59 37.62
C GLY A 57 16.25 -38.76 37.21
N CYS A 58 17.42 -39.33 37.09
CA CYS A 58 18.63 -38.63 36.61
C CYS A 58 18.48 -38.19 35.15
N THR A 59 17.94 -39.02 34.26
CA THR A 59 17.79 -38.66 32.83
C THR A 59 16.75 -37.56 32.66
N THR A 60 15.64 -37.56 33.43
CA THR A 60 14.65 -36.48 33.42
C THR A 60 15.19 -35.16 33.96
N ILE A 61 16.00 -35.21 35.02
CA ILE A 61 16.68 -34.02 35.58
C ILE A 61 17.69 -33.46 34.58
N ILE A 62 18.52 -34.33 33.95
CA ILE A 62 19.48 -33.90 32.93
C ILE A 62 18.75 -33.30 31.72
N ALA A 63 17.65 -33.90 31.25
CA ALA A 63 16.86 -33.36 30.14
C ALA A 63 16.24 -32.00 30.52
N LEU A 64 15.79 -31.84 31.76
CA LEU A 64 15.25 -30.57 32.26
C LEU A 64 16.35 -29.50 32.33
N VAL A 65 17.52 -29.82 32.86
CA VAL A 65 18.67 -28.90 32.97
C VAL A 65 19.15 -28.50 31.55
N LEU A 66 19.25 -29.44 30.62
CA LEU A 66 19.62 -29.15 29.25
C LEU A 66 18.58 -28.31 28.53
N SER A 67 17.29 -28.55 28.79
CA SER A 67 16.19 -27.72 28.29
C SER A 67 16.26 -26.29 28.82
N LEU A 68 16.55 -26.12 30.08
CA LEU A 68 16.70 -24.79 30.72
C LEU A 68 18.01 -24.09 30.33
N ALA A 69 19.08 -24.84 30.04
CA ALA A 69 20.36 -24.27 29.60
C ALA A 69 20.41 -23.89 28.12
N ASN A 70 19.58 -24.50 27.29
CA ASN A 70 19.55 -24.25 25.84
C ASN A 70 18.65 -23.06 25.50
N HIS A 71 18.98 -21.90 26.07
CA HIS A 71 18.29 -20.65 25.76
C HIS A 71 18.71 -20.14 24.36
N GLN A 72 17.81 -20.22 23.39
CA GLN A 72 17.98 -19.53 22.11
C GLN A 72 17.27 -18.19 22.15
N THR A 73 17.86 -17.16 21.53
CA THR A 73 17.17 -15.92 21.28
C THR A 73 16.19 -16.16 20.14
N LEU A 74 14.91 -16.02 20.44
CA LEU A 74 13.83 -16.11 19.46
C LEU A 74 13.42 -14.71 19.03
N ASP A 75 13.45 -14.44 17.74
CA ASP A 75 12.88 -13.21 17.19
C ASP A 75 11.37 -13.28 17.30
N GLN A 76 10.77 -12.30 17.97
CA GLN A 76 9.32 -12.14 17.94
C GLN A 76 8.89 -11.67 16.56
N PRO A 77 7.73 -12.16 16.06
CA PRO A 77 7.19 -11.64 14.79
C PRO A 77 7.00 -10.12 14.91
N TYR A 78 7.31 -9.43 13.81
CA TYR A 78 7.12 -7.99 13.72
C TYR A 78 5.66 -7.62 13.96
N SER A 79 5.44 -6.52 14.67
CA SER A 79 4.10 -5.97 14.86
C SER A 79 3.57 -5.35 13.57
N THR A 80 2.26 -5.36 13.40
CA THR A 80 1.61 -4.61 12.32
C THR A 80 1.65 -3.13 12.66
N GLN A 81 2.18 -2.32 11.76
CA GLN A 81 2.20 -0.86 11.85
C GLN A 81 1.07 -0.29 10.98
N TYR A 82 0.62 0.92 11.31
CA TYR A 82 -0.44 1.62 10.59
C TYR A 82 0.02 3.01 10.18
N GLY A 83 -0.58 3.54 9.12
CA GLY A 83 -0.38 4.91 8.67
C GLY A 83 -1.61 5.43 7.96
N ILE A 84 -1.88 6.70 8.11
CA ILE A 84 -3.03 7.37 7.53
C ILE A 84 -2.55 8.46 6.57
N VAL A 85 -3.11 8.48 5.37
CA VAL A 85 -2.91 9.56 4.41
C VAL A 85 -4.27 10.09 3.97
N PHE A 86 -4.47 11.40 4.11
CA PHE A 86 -5.57 12.09 3.44
C PHE A 86 -5.11 12.57 2.07
N ASP A 87 -5.86 12.21 1.06
CA ASP A 87 -5.84 12.85 -0.25
C ASP A 87 -6.87 13.97 -0.28
N ALA A 88 -6.41 15.20 -0.28
CA ALA A 88 -7.27 16.36 -0.41
C ALA A 88 -7.21 16.88 -1.85
N GLY A 89 -7.97 16.22 -2.72
CA GLY A 89 -8.12 16.54 -4.12
C GLY A 89 -8.85 17.88 -4.38
N SER A 90 -8.95 18.28 -5.64
CA SER A 90 -9.66 19.49 -6.03
C SER A 90 -11.19 19.34 -5.99
N THR A 91 -11.70 18.12 -6.11
CA THR A 91 -13.13 17.81 -6.19
C THR A 91 -13.66 17.07 -4.97
N HIS A 92 -12.85 16.26 -4.32
CA HIS A 92 -13.20 15.47 -3.13
C HIS A 92 -11.97 15.25 -2.25
N THR A 93 -12.22 14.76 -1.03
CA THR A 93 -11.18 14.37 -0.08
C THR A 93 -11.43 12.94 0.37
N ALA A 94 -10.40 12.11 0.44
CA ALA A 94 -10.50 10.75 0.96
C ALA A 94 -9.40 10.44 1.98
N LEU A 95 -9.71 9.57 2.95
CA LEU A 95 -8.76 9.01 3.89
C LEU A 95 -8.41 7.59 3.45
N PHE A 96 -7.11 7.29 3.44
CA PHE A 96 -6.58 5.95 3.22
C PHE A 96 -5.83 5.48 4.47
N LEU A 97 -6.26 4.35 5.01
CA LEU A 97 -5.60 3.65 6.10
C LEU A 97 -4.74 2.53 5.52
N TYR A 98 -3.44 2.63 5.74
CA TYR A 98 -2.45 1.65 5.33
C TYR A 98 -1.93 0.84 6.51
N GLN A 99 -1.43 -0.36 6.22
CA GLN A 99 -0.77 -1.25 7.18
C GLN A 99 0.45 -1.91 6.55
N TRP A 100 1.46 -2.21 7.38
CA TRP A 100 2.64 -2.99 7.01
C TRP A 100 3.21 -3.71 8.22
N LEU A 101 4.08 -4.70 8.01
CA LEU A 101 4.87 -5.28 9.08
C LEU A 101 5.99 -4.32 9.48
N GLY A 102 6.34 -4.28 10.77
CA GLY A 102 7.42 -3.42 11.28
C GLY A 102 8.79 -3.70 10.65
N SER A 103 8.96 -4.87 10.01
CA SER A 103 10.09 -5.16 9.13
C SER A 103 10.04 -4.33 7.84
N LYS A 104 11.19 -4.07 7.26
CA LYS A 104 11.33 -3.32 6.02
C LYS A 104 12.36 -3.97 5.10
N GLU A 105 12.12 -3.89 3.80
CA GLU A 105 13.07 -4.31 2.79
C GLU A 105 13.94 -3.14 2.36
N ASN A 106 15.23 -3.19 2.72
CA ASN A 106 16.18 -2.12 2.44
C ASN A 106 15.63 -0.72 2.82
N ASN A 107 15.09 -0.59 4.03
CA ASN A 107 14.46 0.60 4.62
C ASN A 107 13.09 1.01 4.02
N THR A 108 12.55 0.31 3.04
CA THR A 108 11.22 0.59 2.47
C THR A 108 10.20 -0.43 2.97
N GLY A 109 9.05 0.04 3.43
CA GLY A 109 7.96 -0.82 3.93
C GLY A 109 7.22 -1.54 2.79
N ILE A 110 6.70 -2.73 3.10
CA ILE A 110 5.76 -3.44 2.23
C ILE A 110 4.35 -3.08 2.71
N VAL A 111 3.75 -2.12 2.03
CA VAL A 111 2.52 -1.45 2.47
C VAL A 111 1.30 -2.01 1.75
N SER A 112 0.25 -2.31 2.49
CA SER A 112 -1.07 -2.65 1.93
C SER A 112 -2.14 -1.68 2.43
N GLN A 113 -3.13 -1.39 1.60
CA GLN A 113 -4.30 -0.62 2.01
C GLN A 113 -5.21 -1.51 2.86
N LYS A 114 -5.53 -1.04 4.07
CA LYS A 114 -6.47 -1.70 4.97
C LYS A 114 -7.90 -1.24 4.76
N GLN A 115 -8.08 0.07 4.59
CA GLN A 115 -9.40 0.70 4.47
C GLN A 115 -9.29 2.07 3.80
N SER A 116 -10.37 2.51 3.16
CA SER A 116 -10.56 3.90 2.71
C SER A 116 -11.86 4.46 3.26
N CYS A 117 -11.97 5.79 3.25
CA CYS A 117 -13.16 6.52 3.66
C CYS A 117 -13.25 7.84 2.88
N ASP A 118 -14.34 8.01 2.13
CA ASP A 118 -14.63 9.27 1.46
C ASP A 118 -15.16 10.29 2.45
N VAL A 119 -14.58 11.47 2.40
CA VAL A 119 -15.01 12.63 3.21
C VAL A 119 -16.25 13.23 2.55
N ASP A 120 -17.29 13.45 3.34
CA ASP A 120 -18.53 14.03 2.84
C ASP A 120 -18.31 15.50 2.42
N GLY A 121 -18.83 15.87 1.26
CA GLY A 121 -18.72 17.20 0.68
C GLY A 121 -17.60 17.34 -0.36
N ASP A 122 -17.39 18.57 -0.80
CA ASP A 122 -16.41 18.89 -1.84
C ASP A 122 -14.97 18.87 -1.29
N GLY A 123 -13.99 19.00 -2.19
CA GLY A 123 -12.58 19.13 -1.82
C GLY A 123 -12.32 20.28 -0.85
N ILE A 124 -11.31 20.16 0.02
CA ILE A 124 -11.07 21.15 1.10
C ILE A 124 -10.89 22.59 0.59
N SER A 125 -10.47 22.78 -0.64
CA SER A 125 -10.31 24.10 -1.27
C SER A 125 -11.63 24.85 -1.49
N SER A 126 -12.78 24.19 -1.40
CA SER A 126 -14.11 24.82 -1.54
C SER A 126 -14.57 25.57 -0.28
N TYR A 127 -13.96 25.29 0.88
CA TYR A 127 -14.39 25.85 2.17
C TYR A 127 -13.84 27.25 2.46
N VAL A 128 -13.57 28.05 1.42
CA VAL A 128 -13.02 29.42 1.54
C VAL A 128 -13.88 30.35 2.39
N GLN A 129 -15.21 30.21 2.34
CA GLN A 129 -16.16 31.05 3.12
C GLN A 129 -16.26 30.60 4.58
N LYS A 130 -15.90 29.35 4.90
CA LYS A 130 -16.01 28.78 6.24
C LYS A 130 -14.85 27.77 6.47
N PRO A 131 -13.60 28.23 6.61
CA PRO A 131 -12.45 27.36 6.79
C PRO A 131 -12.58 26.28 7.87
N PRO A 132 -13.22 26.53 9.05
CA PRO A 132 -13.44 25.49 10.04
C PRO A 132 -14.22 24.26 9.53
N ALA A 133 -15.11 24.44 8.54
CA ALA A 133 -15.88 23.34 7.99
C ALA A 133 -14.99 22.34 7.22
N ALA A 134 -13.83 22.75 6.68
CA ALA A 134 -12.87 21.86 6.10
C ALA A 134 -12.29 20.86 7.14
N GLY A 135 -12.01 21.32 8.35
CA GLY A 135 -11.58 20.44 9.44
C GLY A 135 -12.73 19.52 9.91
N GLU A 136 -13.94 20.08 10.08
CA GLU A 136 -15.11 19.32 10.53
C GLU A 136 -15.44 18.16 9.58
N SER A 137 -15.33 18.35 8.26
CA SER A 137 -15.61 17.31 7.27
C SER A 137 -14.75 16.05 7.45
N LEU A 138 -13.51 16.18 7.97
CA LEU A 138 -12.59 15.06 8.16
C LEU A 138 -12.99 14.14 9.32
N LYS A 139 -13.81 14.60 10.27
CA LYS A 139 -14.10 13.89 11.53
C LYS A 139 -14.71 12.51 11.31
N LYS A 140 -15.62 12.37 10.36
CA LYS A 140 -16.24 11.07 10.03
C LYS A 140 -15.16 10.03 9.71
N CYS A 141 -14.26 10.35 8.80
CA CYS A 141 -13.21 9.42 8.36
C CYS A 141 -12.12 9.23 9.43
N LEU A 142 -11.80 10.25 10.22
CA LEU A 142 -10.92 10.10 11.39
C LEU A 142 -11.50 9.13 12.45
N ASN A 143 -12.82 9.17 12.68
CA ASN A 143 -13.50 8.21 13.56
C ASN A 143 -13.46 6.78 13.01
N VAL A 144 -13.64 6.61 11.71
CA VAL A 144 -13.50 5.30 11.02
C VAL A 144 -12.08 4.75 11.21
N ALA A 145 -11.06 5.56 10.97
CA ALA A 145 -9.66 5.16 11.17
C ALA A 145 -9.38 4.83 12.65
N LYS A 146 -9.89 5.65 13.60
CA LYS A 146 -9.73 5.41 15.03
C LYS A 146 -10.35 4.07 15.46
N ALA A 147 -11.50 3.70 14.94
CA ALA A 147 -12.14 2.41 15.22
C ALA A 147 -11.39 1.22 14.60
N ALA A 148 -10.73 1.42 13.45
CA ALA A 148 -10.03 0.37 12.73
C ALA A 148 -8.61 0.08 13.26
N ILE A 149 -8.01 0.98 14.05
CA ILE A 149 -6.65 0.87 14.60
C ILE A 149 -6.71 0.49 16.08
N PRO A 150 -5.99 -0.57 16.51
CA PRO A 150 -5.91 -0.94 17.91
C PRO A 150 -5.48 0.24 18.80
N GLU A 151 -6.12 0.43 19.95
CA GLU A 151 -5.92 1.59 20.82
C GLU A 151 -4.45 1.81 21.20
N GLY A 152 -3.73 0.73 21.51
CA GLY A 152 -2.30 0.76 21.85
C GLY A 152 -1.39 1.22 20.72
N GLN A 153 -1.88 1.24 19.46
CA GLN A 153 -1.11 1.63 18.26
C GLN A 153 -1.53 3.00 17.70
N GLN A 154 -2.62 3.58 18.18
CA GLN A 154 -3.10 4.86 17.67
C GLN A 154 -2.06 5.98 17.83
N LYS A 155 -1.39 6.05 18.99
CA LYS A 155 -0.37 7.08 19.28
C LYS A 155 0.90 6.98 18.43
N THR A 156 1.15 5.83 17.84
CA THR A 156 2.31 5.57 16.96
C THR A 156 1.93 5.55 15.49
N THR A 157 0.64 5.71 15.18
CA THR A 157 0.14 5.76 13.79
C THR A 157 0.32 7.16 13.21
N PRO A 158 1.24 7.35 12.25
CA PRO A 158 1.45 8.64 11.61
C PRO A 158 0.26 9.02 10.73
N VAL A 159 -0.10 10.31 10.76
CA VAL A 159 -1.12 10.90 9.89
C VAL A 159 -0.53 12.02 9.08
N TYR A 160 -0.77 11.95 7.78
CA TYR A 160 -0.39 12.96 6.81
C TYR A 160 -1.61 13.44 6.03
N LEU A 161 -1.62 14.71 5.63
CA LEU A 161 -2.56 15.23 4.66
C LEU A 161 -1.79 15.86 3.50
N GLY A 162 -2.00 15.33 2.30
CA GLY A 162 -1.52 15.91 1.06
C GLY A 162 -2.66 16.59 0.31
N ALA A 163 -2.56 17.89 0.14
CA ALA A 163 -3.50 18.66 -0.66
C ALA A 163 -2.92 18.91 -2.05
N THR A 164 -3.73 18.76 -3.09
CA THR A 164 -3.26 18.78 -4.47
C THR A 164 -3.66 20.05 -5.23
N ALA A 165 -4.02 19.95 -6.51
CA ALA A 165 -4.22 21.06 -7.42
C ALA A 165 -5.29 22.06 -6.96
N GLY A 166 -6.34 21.63 -6.27
CA GLY A 166 -7.37 22.54 -5.74
C GLY A 166 -6.76 23.56 -4.78
N MET A 167 -5.94 23.10 -3.84
CA MET A 167 -5.25 23.99 -2.90
C MET A 167 -4.10 24.77 -3.55
N ARG A 168 -3.43 24.22 -4.57
CA ARG A 168 -2.46 24.99 -5.39
C ARG A 168 -3.13 26.19 -6.06
N LEU A 169 -4.28 25.98 -6.70
CA LEU A 169 -5.05 27.06 -7.33
C LEU A 169 -5.54 28.08 -6.31
N LEU A 170 -6.08 27.64 -5.17
CA LEU A 170 -6.49 28.54 -4.11
C LEU A 170 -5.31 29.37 -3.56
N SER A 171 -4.15 28.76 -3.39
CA SER A 171 -2.95 29.45 -2.94
C SER A 171 -2.46 30.51 -3.93
N LEU A 172 -2.65 30.32 -5.25
CA LEU A 172 -2.38 31.32 -6.29
C LEU A 172 -3.38 32.47 -6.24
N GLN A 173 -4.65 32.20 -5.91
CA GLN A 173 -5.67 33.24 -5.78
C GLN A 173 -5.56 34.01 -4.45
N ASN A 174 -5.43 33.28 -3.37
CA ASN A 174 -5.35 33.84 -2.01
C ASN A 174 -4.61 32.88 -1.07
N LYS A 175 -3.32 33.11 -0.91
CA LYS A 175 -2.47 32.31 -0.04
C LYS A 175 -2.95 32.29 1.42
N SER A 176 -3.44 33.41 1.96
CA SER A 176 -3.91 33.49 3.34
C SER A 176 -5.12 32.61 3.59
N LEU A 177 -6.04 32.51 2.64
CA LEU A 177 -7.20 31.60 2.72
C LEU A 177 -6.75 30.12 2.62
N ALA A 178 -5.82 29.80 1.73
CA ALA A 178 -5.27 28.46 1.64
C ALA A 178 -4.59 28.04 2.96
N ASP A 179 -3.78 28.93 3.54
CA ASP A 179 -3.11 28.70 4.82
C ASP A 179 -4.14 28.53 5.96
N SER A 180 -5.22 29.31 6.00
CA SER A 180 -6.26 29.20 7.03
C SER A 180 -7.02 27.86 6.97
N ILE A 181 -7.28 27.33 5.77
CA ILE A 181 -7.86 25.98 5.61
C ILE A 181 -6.91 24.92 6.15
N LEU A 182 -5.62 24.98 5.80
CA LEU A 182 -4.61 24.05 6.33
C LEU A 182 -4.49 24.11 7.86
N VAL A 183 -4.62 25.26 8.46
CA VAL A 183 -4.64 25.42 9.92
C VAL A 183 -5.82 24.69 10.54
N GLU A 184 -7.03 24.85 10.00
CA GLU A 184 -8.23 24.20 10.54
C GLU A 184 -8.22 22.66 10.35
N VAL A 185 -7.77 22.15 9.22
CA VAL A 185 -7.61 20.69 9.05
C VAL A 185 -6.52 20.14 9.98
N THR A 186 -5.41 20.86 10.17
CA THR A 186 -4.35 20.51 11.13
C THR A 186 -4.89 20.40 12.54
N LYS A 187 -5.62 21.43 13.00
CA LYS A 187 -6.23 21.48 14.33
C LYS A 187 -7.19 20.29 14.55
N THR A 188 -7.99 19.96 13.54
CA THR A 188 -8.91 18.81 13.64
C THR A 188 -8.15 17.50 13.73
N ILE A 189 -7.14 17.25 12.88
CA ILE A 189 -6.36 16.00 12.90
C ILE A 189 -5.62 15.87 14.24
N GLN A 190 -5.03 16.94 14.75
CA GLN A 190 -4.32 16.95 16.05
C GLN A 190 -5.23 16.70 17.26
N SER A 191 -6.55 16.85 17.13
CA SER A 191 -7.50 16.50 18.19
C SER A 191 -7.73 14.99 18.34
N TYR A 192 -7.18 14.17 17.43
CA TYR A 192 -7.25 12.71 17.46
C TYR A 192 -5.98 12.10 18.07
N PRO A 193 -6.05 10.85 18.57
CA PRO A 193 -4.93 10.22 19.29
C PRO A 193 -3.80 9.73 18.37
N PHE A 194 -3.69 10.24 17.16
CA PHE A 194 -2.70 9.84 16.16
C PHE A 194 -1.43 10.70 16.23
N ASP A 195 -0.35 10.20 15.62
CA ASP A 195 0.91 10.92 15.44
C ASP A 195 0.83 11.83 14.19
N PHE A 196 0.32 13.04 14.38
CA PHE A 196 0.21 14.01 13.27
C PHE A 196 1.60 14.44 12.76
N ARG A 197 1.87 14.19 11.49
CA ARG A 197 3.17 14.44 10.84
C ARG A 197 3.14 15.61 9.86
N GLY A 198 1.96 16.13 9.53
CA GLY A 198 1.83 17.33 8.73
C GLY A 198 0.66 17.32 7.76
N ALA A 199 0.18 18.53 7.46
CA ALA A 199 -0.74 18.83 6.38
C ALA A 199 -0.08 19.86 5.46
N ARG A 200 0.03 19.57 4.17
CA ARG A 200 0.71 20.45 3.22
C ARG A 200 0.15 20.35 1.81
N ILE A 201 0.39 21.39 1.03
CA ILE A 201 0.11 21.37 -0.40
C ILE A 201 1.27 20.66 -1.10
N LEU A 202 0.98 19.57 -1.82
CA LEU A 202 1.94 18.84 -2.63
C LEU A 202 2.26 19.64 -3.90
N SER A 203 3.52 19.65 -4.29
CA SER A 203 3.89 20.10 -5.63
C SER A 203 3.33 19.14 -6.69
N GLY A 204 3.13 19.62 -7.90
CA GLY A 204 2.69 18.76 -9.00
C GLY A 204 3.69 17.64 -9.34
N MET A 205 4.98 17.89 -9.10
CA MET A 205 6.03 16.87 -9.25
C MET A 205 5.89 15.74 -8.24
N GLU A 206 5.65 16.07 -6.97
CA GLU A 206 5.44 15.06 -5.93
C GLU A 206 4.20 14.23 -6.21
N GLU A 207 3.09 14.86 -6.61
CA GLU A 207 1.85 14.18 -6.98
C GLU A 207 2.10 13.16 -8.11
N GLY A 208 2.74 13.59 -9.21
CA GLY A 208 3.06 12.70 -10.33
C GLY A 208 4.05 11.59 -9.97
N ALA A 209 5.11 11.90 -9.20
CA ALA A 209 6.09 10.92 -8.76
C ALA A 209 5.47 9.86 -7.84
N TYR A 210 4.59 10.26 -6.91
CA TYR A 210 3.91 9.32 -6.02
C TYR A 210 2.91 8.44 -6.76
N GLY A 211 2.22 8.97 -7.78
CA GLY A 211 1.40 8.17 -8.69
C GLY A 211 2.24 7.11 -9.43
N TRP A 212 3.41 7.49 -9.93
CA TRP A 212 4.35 6.56 -10.57
C TRP A 212 4.83 5.46 -9.61
N ILE A 213 5.16 5.80 -8.36
CA ILE A 213 5.53 4.83 -7.32
C ILE A 213 4.37 3.84 -7.10
N THR A 214 3.15 4.35 -6.92
CA THR A 214 1.96 3.51 -6.68
C THR A 214 1.78 2.48 -7.78
N ILE A 215 1.81 2.91 -9.04
CA ILE A 215 1.60 2.02 -10.19
C ILE A 215 2.68 0.93 -10.26
N ASN A 216 3.95 1.32 -10.15
CA ASN A 216 5.06 0.37 -10.25
C ASN A 216 5.18 -0.55 -9.03
N TYR A 217 4.69 -0.13 -7.86
CA TYR A 217 4.57 -0.98 -6.69
C TYR A 217 3.45 -2.03 -6.87
N LEU A 218 2.26 -1.60 -7.24
CA LEU A 218 1.10 -2.50 -7.43
C LEU A 218 1.31 -3.50 -8.57
N LEU A 219 2.09 -3.15 -9.59
CA LEU A 219 2.46 -4.05 -10.69
C LEU A 219 3.68 -4.91 -10.37
N GLU A 220 4.13 -4.93 -9.11
CA GLU A 220 5.32 -5.68 -8.67
C GLU A 220 6.60 -5.37 -9.48
N SER A 221 6.68 -4.17 -10.06
CA SER A 221 7.85 -3.75 -10.85
C SER A 221 9.01 -3.28 -9.97
N LEU A 222 8.75 -2.79 -8.75
CA LEU A 222 9.76 -2.31 -7.80
C LEU A 222 10.23 -3.42 -6.86
N ILE A 223 9.30 -4.27 -6.43
CA ILE A 223 9.55 -5.39 -5.52
C ILE A 223 8.54 -6.50 -5.80
N LYS A 224 8.95 -7.75 -5.65
CA LYS A 224 8.13 -8.93 -5.87
C LYS A 224 8.34 -9.97 -4.77
N HIS A 225 7.26 -10.60 -4.32
CA HIS A 225 7.31 -11.73 -3.40
C HIS A 225 7.54 -13.04 -4.15
N THR A 226 8.52 -13.85 -3.71
CA THR A 226 8.79 -15.17 -4.29
C THR A 226 7.96 -16.24 -3.61
N PHE A 227 7.82 -17.41 -4.25
CA PHE A 227 7.20 -18.61 -3.63
C PHE A 227 7.96 -19.11 -2.40
N GLU A 228 9.24 -18.76 -2.28
CA GLU A 228 10.10 -19.10 -1.13
C GLU A 228 9.90 -18.13 0.07
N GLY A 229 8.99 -17.17 -0.05
CA GLY A 229 8.69 -16.22 1.01
C GLY A 229 9.68 -15.05 1.11
N GLN A 230 10.44 -14.77 0.05
CA GLN A 230 11.41 -13.68 0.02
C GLN A 230 10.93 -12.52 -0.86
N TRP A 231 11.28 -11.30 -0.47
CA TRP A 231 11.11 -10.12 -1.29
C TRP A 231 12.35 -9.90 -2.15
N ILE A 232 12.15 -9.77 -3.45
CA ILE A 232 13.24 -9.56 -4.40
C ILE A 232 12.92 -8.38 -5.33
N HIS A 233 13.96 -7.67 -5.77
CA HIS A 233 13.83 -6.73 -6.88
C HIS A 233 13.82 -7.51 -8.20
N PRO A 234 12.76 -7.42 -9.01
CA PRO A 234 12.69 -8.19 -10.25
C PRO A 234 13.68 -7.64 -11.27
N LYS A 235 14.70 -8.43 -11.64
CA LYS A 235 15.74 -8.04 -12.62
C LYS A 235 15.18 -7.68 -14.01
N ALA A 236 13.98 -8.15 -14.32
CA ALA A 236 13.27 -7.91 -15.56
C ALA A 236 11.95 -7.14 -15.31
N GLY A 237 11.81 -6.48 -14.16
CA GLY A 237 10.64 -5.66 -13.85
C GLY A 237 10.47 -4.57 -14.90
N LYS A 238 9.34 -4.59 -15.60
CA LYS A 238 9.01 -3.58 -16.60
C LYS A 238 8.49 -2.35 -15.88
N ILE A 239 9.32 -1.33 -15.78
CA ILE A 239 8.90 -0.03 -15.27
C ILE A 239 7.91 0.61 -16.25
N ILE A 240 6.76 1.04 -15.73
CA ILE A 240 5.64 1.60 -16.48
C ILE A 240 5.52 3.09 -16.14
N GLY A 241 5.22 3.91 -17.14
CA GLY A 241 4.88 5.31 -16.95
C GLY A 241 3.50 5.47 -16.31
N ALA A 242 3.25 6.61 -15.70
CA ALA A 242 2.01 6.96 -15.03
C ALA A 242 1.39 8.21 -15.65
N LEU A 243 0.09 8.15 -15.95
CA LEU A 243 -0.73 9.28 -16.39
C LEU A 243 -1.85 9.48 -15.36
N ASP A 244 -1.89 10.65 -14.75
CA ASP A 244 -2.92 11.06 -13.79
C ASP A 244 -3.76 12.21 -14.38
N LEU A 245 -5.08 12.12 -14.34
CA LEU A 245 -5.98 13.18 -14.74
C LEU A 245 -6.90 13.53 -13.56
N GLY A 246 -6.51 14.53 -12.79
CA GLY A 246 -7.34 15.08 -11.72
C GLY A 246 -8.35 16.11 -12.22
N GLY A 247 -9.07 16.75 -11.28
CA GLY A 247 -10.02 17.84 -11.62
C GLY A 247 -9.33 19.11 -12.10
N SER A 248 -8.19 19.48 -11.50
CA SER A 248 -7.53 20.76 -11.75
C SER A 248 -6.14 20.67 -12.37
N SER A 249 -5.50 19.51 -12.35
CA SER A 249 -4.21 19.26 -13.01
C SER A 249 -4.14 17.87 -13.64
N THR A 250 -3.21 17.71 -14.57
CA THR A 250 -2.85 16.39 -15.11
C THR A 250 -1.35 16.18 -15.01
N GLN A 251 -0.91 14.95 -14.72
CA GLN A 251 0.48 14.58 -14.56
C GLN A 251 0.89 13.51 -15.56
N ILE A 252 2.14 13.62 -16.02
CA ILE A 252 2.85 12.56 -16.74
C ILE A 252 4.17 12.27 -16.00
N SER A 253 4.41 11.00 -15.68
CA SER A 253 5.61 10.57 -14.96
C SER A 253 6.13 9.26 -15.52
N PHE A 254 7.43 9.20 -15.87
CA PHE A 254 8.06 7.99 -16.40
C PHE A 254 9.57 8.05 -16.23
N THR A 255 10.22 6.91 -16.35
CA THR A 255 11.70 6.82 -16.40
C THR A 255 12.13 6.91 -17.87
N PRO A 256 12.77 8.00 -18.30
CA PRO A 256 13.26 8.12 -19.67
C PRO A 256 14.46 7.20 -19.93
N LYS A 257 14.82 7.00 -21.20
CA LYS A 257 16.01 6.20 -21.57
C LYS A 257 17.31 6.93 -21.25
N ASP A 258 17.32 8.23 -21.49
CA ASP A 258 18.46 9.10 -21.22
C ASP A 258 18.20 9.90 -19.93
N PRO A 259 19.23 10.31 -19.18
CA PRO A 259 19.06 11.15 -17.99
C PRO A 259 18.25 12.41 -18.26
N VAL A 260 17.44 12.84 -17.29
CA VAL A 260 16.61 14.04 -17.39
C VAL A 260 17.52 15.29 -17.48
N LYS A 261 17.48 15.98 -18.62
CA LYS A 261 18.34 17.16 -18.84
C LYS A 261 17.97 18.37 -17.98
N ASN A 262 16.67 18.51 -17.66
CA ASN A 262 16.20 19.57 -16.79
C ASN A 262 16.03 19.04 -15.35
N PRO A 263 16.92 19.39 -14.42
CA PRO A 263 16.83 18.91 -13.03
C PRO A 263 15.54 19.31 -12.32
N ALA A 264 14.89 20.40 -12.74
CA ALA A 264 13.60 20.82 -12.19
C ALA A 264 12.43 19.88 -12.57
N SER A 265 12.64 18.98 -13.52
CA SER A 265 11.66 17.95 -13.92
C SER A 265 12.10 16.54 -13.54
N ALA A 266 13.22 16.39 -12.80
CA ALA A 266 13.75 15.12 -12.32
C ALA A 266 13.38 14.91 -10.86
N PHE A 267 12.67 13.84 -10.57
CA PHE A 267 12.38 13.41 -9.20
C PHE A 267 13.25 12.19 -8.85
N ASN A 268 14.22 12.43 -7.96
CA ASN A 268 15.13 11.38 -7.52
C ASN A 268 14.62 10.73 -6.25
N LEU A 269 14.51 9.42 -6.23
CA LEU A 269 14.03 8.64 -5.09
C LEU A 269 14.80 7.34 -4.92
N GLN A 270 14.72 6.77 -3.73
CA GLN A 270 15.28 5.47 -3.40
C GLN A 270 14.22 4.61 -2.73
N LEU A 271 13.92 3.45 -3.34
CA LEU A 271 12.98 2.47 -2.81
C LEU A 271 13.61 1.08 -2.88
N TYR A 272 13.44 0.30 -1.80
CA TYR A 272 13.95 -1.07 -1.71
C TYR A 272 15.45 -1.19 -1.99
N GLY A 273 16.23 -0.13 -1.68
CA GLY A 273 17.67 -0.04 -1.94
C GLY A 273 18.07 0.44 -3.35
N TYR A 274 17.12 0.60 -4.27
CA TYR A 274 17.37 1.03 -5.66
C TYR A 274 17.05 2.51 -5.84
N LYS A 275 17.89 3.19 -6.64
CA LYS A 275 17.69 4.58 -7.01
C LYS A 275 16.95 4.69 -8.32
N TYR A 276 16.01 5.61 -8.40
CA TYR A 276 15.20 5.90 -9.58
C TYR A 276 15.28 7.40 -9.87
N GLU A 277 15.51 7.75 -11.14
CA GLU A 277 15.33 9.09 -11.67
C GLU A 277 14.05 9.08 -12.52
N VAL A 278 13.03 9.79 -12.06
CA VAL A 278 11.72 9.84 -12.69
C VAL A 278 11.51 11.23 -13.27
N TYR A 279 11.34 11.33 -14.58
CA TYR A 279 10.78 12.53 -15.17
C TYR A 279 9.34 12.68 -14.72
N THR A 280 8.97 13.84 -14.22
CA THR A 280 7.58 14.12 -13.85
C THR A 280 7.24 15.58 -14.17
N GLN A 281 6.11 15.77 -14.86
CA GLN A 281 5.54 17.06 -15.20
C GLN A 281 4.08 17.11 -14.79
N SER A 282 3.68 18.17 -14.11
CA SER A 282 2.30 18.47 -13.80
C SER A 282 1.85 19.73 -14.53
N TYR A 283 0.74 19.61 -15.23
CA TYR A 283 0.11 20.71 -15.95
C TYR A 283 -1.09 21.21 -15.14
N LEU A 284 -0.83 22.19 -14.27
CA LEU A 284 -1.85 22.89 -13.51
C LEU A 284 -2.80 23.63 -14.48
N CYS A 285 -4.09 23.64 -14.20
CA CYS A 285 -5.14 24.15 -15.06
C CYS A 285 -5.53 23.27 -16.27
N TYR A 286 -4.98 22.05 -16.33
CA TYR A 286 -5.28 21.08 -17.40
C TYR A 286 -5.86 19.74 -16.87
N GLY A 287 -6.37 19.72 -15.63
CA GLY A 287 -7.28 18.67 -15.18
C GLY A 287 -8.65 18.82 -15.85
N LYS A 288 -9.49 17.78 -15.78
CA LYS A 288 -10.76 17.69 -16.53
C LYS A 288 -11.68 18.91 -16.34
N ASP A 289 -11.80 19.42 -15.10
CA ASP A 289 -12.73 20.53 -14.81
C ASP A 289 -12.18 21.88 -15.27
N GLN A 290 -10.86 22.11 -15.08
CA GLN A 290 -10.25 23.35 -15.52
C GLN A 290 -10.03 23.39 -17.05
N ALA A 291 -9.75 22.25 -17.67
CA ALA A 291 -9.70 22.16 -19.14
C ALA A 291 -11.07 22.45 -19.76
N LEU A 292 -12.15 21.89 -19.18
CA LEU A 292 -13.53 22.22 -19.60
C LEU A 292 -13.83 23.71 -19.42
N ARG A 293 -13.45 24.29 -18.29
CA ARG A 293 -13.60 25.73 -18.05
C ARG A 293 -12.86 26.58 -19.08
N LYS A 294 -11.61 26.25 -19.39
CA LYS A 294 -10.84 26.92 -20.46
C LYS A 294 -11.55 26.82 -21.81
N LEU A 295 -12.09 25.65 -22.14
CA LEU A 295 -12.87 25.43 -23.38
C LEU A 295 -14.10 26.32 -23.40
N GLN A 296 -14.89 26.33 -22.33
CA GLN A 296 -16.09 27.18 -22.23
C GLN A 296 -15.75 28.68 -22.31
N VAL A 297 -14.68 29.14 -21.66
CA VAL A 297 -14.18 30.52 -21.75
C VAL A 297 -13.77 30.85 -23.21
N TYR A 298 -13.04 29.94 -23.86
CA TYR A 298 -12.67 30.13 -25.25
C TYR A 298 -13.89 30.28 -26.15
N LEU A 299 -14.88 29.39 -26.00
CA LEU A 299 -16.15 29.46 -26.77
C LEU A 299 -16.90 30.75 -26.47
N HIS A 300 -17.02 31.16 -25.20
CA HIS A 300 -17.69 32.40 -24.81
C HIS A 300 -17.00 33.65 -25.43
N LYS A 301 -15.66 33.73 -25.35
CA LYS A 301 -14.89 34.85 -25.90
C LYS A 301 -15.08 34.97 -27.45
N ASN A 302 -15.34 33.84 -28.13
CA ASN A 302 -15.50 33.82 -29.59
C ASN A 302 -16.99 33.88 -30.06
N ALA A 303 -17.96 33.79 -29.13
CA ALA A 303 -19.39 33.84 -29.46
C ALA A 303 -20.00 35.26 -29.49
N GLY A 304 -19.20 36.30 -29.21
CA GLY A 304 -19.69 37.67 -29.13
C GLY A 304 -20.66 37.88 -27.94
N SER A 305 -21.83 38.50 -28.22
CA SER A 305 -22.84 38.81 -27.20
C SER A 305 -23.92 37.74 -27.05
N SER A 306 -23.76 36.56 -27.62
CA SER A 306 -24.76 35.49 -27.56
C SER A 306 -24.82 34.88 -26.15
N SER A 307 -26.04 34.73 -25.62
CA SER A 307 -26.29 33.99 -24.36
C SER A 307 -26.48 32.49 -24.57
N VAL A 308 -26.54 32.02 -25.82
CA VAL A 308 -26.61 30.61 -26.23
C VAL A 308 -25.39 30.29 -27.08
N ILE A 309 -24.56 29.37 -26.62
CA ILE A 309 -23.29 29.05 -27.23
C ILE A 309 -23.25 27.57 -27.62
N SER A 310 -22.94 27.29 -28.86
CA SER A 310 -22.71 25.92 -29.34
C SER A 310 -21.44 25.33 -28.74
N HIS A 311 -21.58 24.17 -28.12
CA HIS A 311 -20.47 23.47 -27.47
C HIS A 311 -20.14 22.18 -28.26
N PRO A 312 -19.07 22.12 -29.03
CA PRO A 312 -18.80 21.02 -29.95
C PRO A 312 -18.48 19.70 -29.24
N CYS A 313 -17.93 19.76 -28.02
CA CYS A 313 -17.57 18.57 -27.26
C CYS A 313 -18.72 17.99 -26.41
N TYR A 314 -19.86 18.70 -26.32
CA TYR A 314 -21.06 18.16 -25.69
C TYR A 314 -21.89 17.41 -26.71
N HIS A 315 -22.49 16.31 -26.25
CA HIS A 315 -23.42 15.54 -27.10
C HIS A 315 -24.62 16.36 -27.54
N VAL A 316 -25.15 16.04 -28.68
CA VAL A 316 -26.42 16.62 -29.17
C VAL A 316 -27.53 16.39 -28.15
N GLY A 317 -28.25 17.46 -27.78
CA GLY A 317 -29.30 17.43 -26.75
C GLY A 317 -28.83 17.70 -25.31
N TYR A 318 -27.53 17.70 -25.03
CA TYR A 318 -27.04 18.14 -23.74
C TYR A 318 -26.96 19.67 -23.67
N ASN A 319 -27.60 20.24 -22.64
CA ASN A 319 -27.62 21.68 -22.42
C ASN A 319 -27.32 21.99 -20.95
N ILE A 320 -26.45 22.98 -20.69
CA ILE A 320 -26.09 23.39 -19.34
C ILE A 320 -26.03 24.91 -19.24
N ASN A 321 -26.61 25.45 -18.17
CA ASN A 321 -26.47 26.87 -17.81
C ASN A 321 -25.25 27.01 -16.87
N VAL A 322 -24.35 27.95 -17.21
CA VAL A 322 -23.16 28.27 -16.41
C VAL A 322 -23.20 29.78 -16.13
N THR A 323 -23.00 30.16 -14.87
CA THR A 323 -22.88 31.57 -14.52
C THR A 323 -21.53 32.13 -14.98
N LEU A 324 -21.44 33.42 -15.22
CA LEU A 324 -20.14 34.03 -15.56
C LEU A 324 -19.16 34.00 -14.38
N ASP A 325 -19.67 33.96 -13.15
CA ASP A 325 -18.79 33.74 -12.00
C ASP A 325 -18.18 32.33 -12.01
N ASP A 326 -18.98 31.30 -12.19
CA ASP A 326 -18.45 29.92 -12.32
C ASP A 326 -17.45 29.80 -13.46
N LEU A 327 -17.66 30.54 -14.55
CA LEU A 327 -16.81 30.50 -15.73
C LEU A 327 -15.46 31.18 -15.51
N TYR A 328 -15.46 32.36 -14.88
CA TYR A 328 -14.29 33.24 -14.75
C TYR A 328 -13.63 33.27 -13.37
N ASN A 329 -14.23 32.69 -12.36
CA ASN A 329 -13.68 32.67 -11.00
C ASN A 329 -12.66 31.52 -10.82
N SER A 330 -11.59 31.59 -11.62
CA SER A 330 -10.47 30.64 -11.55
C SER A 330 -9.18 31.34 -12.02
N PRO A 331 -8.04 31.05 -11.38
CA PRO A 331 -6.74 31.54 -11.84
C PRO A 331 -6.29 30.90 -13.17
N CYS A 332 -7.03 29.91 -13.67
CA CYS A 332 -6.74 29.21 -14.90
C CYS A 332 -7.22 29.95 -16.17
N VAL A 333 -7.97 31.03 -16.02
CA VAL A 333 -8.58 31.78 -17.13
C VAL A 333 -8.48 33.29 -16.89
N ASP A 334 -8.33 34.03 -17.97
CA ASP A 334 -8.28 35.50 -17.90
C ASP A 334 -9.68 36.08 -17.66
N LYS A 335 -9.86 36.71 -16.55
CA LYS A 335 -11.11 37.36 -16.13
C LYS A 335 -11.32 38.66 -16.89
N PRO A 336 -12.47 38.90 -17.53
CA PRO A 336 -12.81 40.21 -18.12
C PRO A 336 -12.92 41.29 -17.05
N ASN A 337 -12.49 42.53 -17.40
CA ASN A 337 -12.53 43.63 -16.45
C ASN A 337 -13.95 44.02 -15.99
N ASN A 338 -14.92 43.88 -16.90
CA ASN A 338 -16.32 44.20 -16.61
C ASN A 338 -17.22 43.07 -17.06
N PHE A 339 -17.80 42.29 -16.17
CA PHE A 339 -18.80 41.30 -16.42
C PHE A 339 -19.82 41.22 -15.27
N ASN A 340 -21.04 40.81 -15.55
CA ASN A 340 -22.02 40.54 -14.51
C ASN A 340 -21.84 39.12 -13.98
N PRO A 341 -21.40 38.89 -12.75
CA PRO A 341 -21.13 37.55 -12.21
C PRO A 341 -22.36 36.63 -12.24
N THR A 342 -23.57 37.18 -12.08
CA THR A 342 -24.83 36.44 -12.01
C THR A 342 -25.43 36.16 -13.43
N ALA A 343 -24.86 36.75 -14.47
CA ALA A 343 -25.32 36.46 -15.84
C ALA A 343 -25.02 34.99 -16.20
N THR A 344 -25.94 34.37 -16.94
CA THR A 344 -25.92 32.96 -17.26
C THR A 344 -25.76 32.76 -18.76
N ILE A 345 -24.89 31.84 -19.13
CA ILE A 345 -24.68 31.37 -20.51
C ILE A 345 -25.24 29.95 -20.65
N LEU A 346 -26.01 29.72 -21.66
CA LEU A 346 -26.46 28.38 -22.04
C LEU A 346 -25.50 27.77 -23.06
N PHE A 347 -24.76 26.72 -22.65
CA PHE A 347 -24.01 25.89 -23.59
C PHE A 347 -24.88 24.76 -24.11
N SER A 348 -25.00 24.66 -25.46
CA SER A 348 -25.81 23.65 -26.13
C SER A 348 -24.90 22.71 -26.94
N GLY A 349 -25.02 21.41 -26.70
CA GLY A 349 -24.19 20.39 -27.31
C GLY A 349 -24.52 20.20 -28.82
N THR A 350 -23.48 20.14 -29.63
CA THR A 350 -23.60 19.89 -31.09
C THR A 350 -22.98 18.57 -31.54
N GLY A 351 -22.27 17.84 -30.66
CA GLY A 351 -21.72 16.51 -30.96
C GLY A 351 -20.75 16.51 -32.13
N ASN A 352 -19.91 17.52 -32.26
CA ASN A 352 -18.97 17.66 -33.38
C ASN A 352 -17.55 17.37 -32.93
N SER A 353 -17.11 16.11 -33.05
CA SER A 353 -15.80 15.63 -32.60
C SER A 353 -14.63 16.37 -33.24
N SER A 354 -14.70 16.64 -34.55
CA SER A 354 -13.64 17.32 -35.29
C SER A 354 -13.48 18.78 -34.84
N LEU A 355 -14.59 19.49 -34.61
CA LEU A 355 -14.56 20.86 -34.10
C LEU A 355 -14.13 20.86 -32.64
N CYS A 356 -14.55 19.88 -31.82
CA CYS A 356 -14.10 19.71 -30.45
C CYS A 356 -12.57 19.56 -30.39
N LEU A 357 -11.99 18.68 -31.20
CA LEU A 357 -10.54 18.50 -31.25
C LEU A 357 -9.83 19.79 -31.65
N SER A 358 -10.33 20.47 -32.72
CA SER A 358 -9.75 21.74 -33.19
C SER A 358 -9.77 22.83 -32.11
N VAL A 359 -10.83 22.92 -31.31
CA VAL A 359 -10.93 23.89 -30.22
C VAL A 359 -10.01 23.48 -29.05
N MET A 360 -9.93 22.20 -28.74
CA MET A 360 -9.00 21.70 -27.71
C MET A 360 -7.53 22.01 -28.07
N GLU A 361 -7.15 21.89 -29.33
CA GLU A 361 -5.81 22.27 -29.81
C GLU A 361 -5.48 23.76 -29.60
N LYS A 362 -6.50 24.64 -29.55
CA LYS A 362 -6.31 26.07 -29.24
C LYS A 362 -6.08 26.33 -27.74
N ILE A 363 -6.59 25.43 -26.90
CA ILE A 363 -6.43 25.53 -25.45
C ILE A 363 -5.10 24.93 -25.02
N ILE A 364 -4.70 23.83 -25.68
CA ILE A 364 -3.42 23.14 -25.44
C ILE A 364 -2.39 23.74 -26.40
N ASN A 365 -1.51 24.57 -25.87
CA ASN A 365 -0.53 25.28 -26.71
C ASN A 365 0.66 24.37 -27.02
N PHE A 366 0.68 23.79 -28.21
CA PHE A 366 1.82 23.01 -28.72
C PHE A 366 2.88 23.88 -29.42
N THR A 367 2.56 25.14 -29.74
CA THR A 367 3.46 26.01 -30.51
C THR A 367 4.63 26.58 -29.69
N ASP A 368 4.47 26.70 -28.37
CA ASP A 368 5.52 27.20 -27.47
C ASP A 368 6.77 26.29 -27.42
N CYS A 369 6.65 25.07 -27.93
CA CYS A 369 7.76 24.14 -28.02
C CYS A 369 8.77 24.49 -29.14
N GLY A 370 8.40 25.36 -30.07
CA GLY A 370 9.23 25.68 -31.26
C GLY A 370 9.56 24.40 -32.04
N PHE A 371 10.85 24.21 -32.37
CA PHE A 371 11.35 23.03 -33.07
C PHE A 371 11.93 21.95 -32.13
N SER A 372 11.76 22.08 -30.82
CA SER A 372 12.31 21.10 -29.86
C SER A 372 11.55 19.78 -29.94
N SER A 373 12.27 18.67 -30.13
CA SER A 373 11.71 17.32 -30.03
C SER A 373 11.54 16.85 -28.58
N GLU A 374 12.09 17.59 -27.60
CA GLU A 374 12.00 17.31 -26.17
C GLU A 374 11.06 18.31 -25.49
N CYS A 375 9.82 18.34 -25.93
CA CYS A 375 8.81 19.25 -25.43
C CYS A 375 7.43 18.58 -25.42
N GLY A 376 6.67 18.79 -24.35
CA GLY A 376 5.28 18.44 -24.23
C GLY A 376 4.38 19.55 -24.81
N PHE A 377 3.49 20.12 -23.98
CA PHE A 377 2.71 21.30 -24.36
C PHE A 377 2.99 22.47 -23.41
N ASN A 378 2.57 23.68 -23.77
CA ASN A 378 2.86 24.93 -23.04
C ASN A 378 4.36 25.16 -22.78
N GLY A 379 5.21 24.82 -23.73
CA GLY A 379 6.66 25.01 -23.59
C GLY A 379 7.35 24.14 -22.54
N ALA A 380 6.65 23.19 -21.92
CA ALA A 380 7.23 22.34 -20.89
C ALA A 380 8.24 21.34 -21.48
N TYR A 381 9.45 21.31 -20.89
CA TYR A 381 10.42 20.28 -21.26
C TYR A 381 9.84 18.88 -21.02
N GLN A 382 9.97 18.00 -22.00
CA GLN A 382 9.60 16.60 -21.91
C GLN A 382 10.58 15.76 -22.73
N PRO A 383 11.31 14.83 -22.07
CA PRO A 383 12.15 13.89 -22.80
C PRO A 383 11.32 12.97 -23.68
N GLN A 384 11.96 12.29 -24.63
CA GLN A 384 11.28 11.36 -25.50
C GLN A 384 10.48 10.34 -24.70
N VAL A 385 9.16 10.31 -24.94
CA VAL A 385 8.26 9.35 -24.32
C VAL A 385 8.56 7.93 -24.79
N ASN A 386 8.67 7.00 -23.87
CA ASN A 386 8.98 5.62 -24.18
C ASN A 386 8.23 4.66 -23.23
N GLY A 387 8.03 3.41 -23.68
CA GLY A 387 7.41 2.38 -22.87
C GLY A 387 5.89 2.38 -22.89
N GLU A 388 5.30 1.68 -21.94
CA GLU A 388 3.86 1.62 -21.70
C GLU A 388 3.50 2.54 -20.53
N PHE A 389 2.24 2.98 -20.51
CA PHE A 389 1.73 3.86 -19.47
C PHE A 389 0.47 3.26 -18.85
N PHE A 390 0.34 3.46 -17.54
CA PHE A 390 -0.89 3.24 -16.80
C PHE A 390 -1.58 4.58 -16.60
N ALA A 391 -2.81 4.67 -17.11
CA ALA A 391 -3.64 5.87 -17.00
C ALA A 391 -4.71 5.65 -15.93
N PHE A 392 -4.74 6.50 -14.90
CA PHE A 392 -5.62 6.35 -13.74
C PHE A 392 -6.41 7.64 -13.43
N SER A 393 -7.13 7.69 -12.33
CA SER A 393 -8.05 8.79 -11.98
C SER A 393 -9.10 8.99 -13.09
N ALA A 394 -9.38 10.19 -13.53
CA ALA A 394 -10.39 10.45 -14.56
C ALA A 394 -10.10 9.76 -15.92
N TYR A 395 -8.85 9.42 -16.22
CA TYR A 395 -8.55 8.57 -17.39
C TYR A 395 -9.21 7.21 -17.28
N PHE A 396 -9.08 6.56 -16.10
CA PHE A 396 -9.64 5.22 -15.88
C PHE A 396 -11.16 5.23 -16.10
N TYR A 397 -11.89 6.13 -15.45
CA TYR A 397 -13.35 6.22 -15.59
C TYR A 397 -13.79 6.49 -17.02
N THR A 398 -13.09 7.39 -17.71
CA THR A 398 -13.38 7.71 -19.11
C THR A 398 -13.13 6.49 -20.00
N PHE A 399 -12.03 5.78 -19.80
CA PHE A 399 -11.67 4.63 -20.64
C PHE A 399 -12.51 3.40 -20.32
N ASP A 400 -12.88 3.19 -19.06
CA ASP A 400 -13.81 2.14 -18.66
C ASP A 400 -15.19 2.36 -19.28
N PHE A 401 -15.73 3.57 -19.15
CA PHE A 401 -16.98 3.97 -19.77
C PHE A 401 -16.97 3.76 -21.31
N LEU A 402 -15.84 4.02 -21.95
CA LEU A 402 -15.66 3.83 -23.39
C LEU A 402 -15.34 2.37 -23.79
N GLY A 403 -15.22 1.44 -22.86
CA GLY A 403 -14.86 0.04 -23.13
C GLY A 403 -13.43 -0.14 -23.63
N LEU A 404 -12.51 0.71 -23.16
CA LEU A 404 -11.09 0.71 -23.55
C LEU A 404 -10.18 0.02 -22.54
N VAL A 405 -10.72 -0.39 -21.40
CA VAL A 405 -9.98 -1.16 -20.39
C VAL A 405 -9.93 -2.65 -20.75
N PRO A 406 -8.96 -3.44 -20.25
CA PRO A 406 -7.83 -3.03 -19.41
C PRO A 406 -6.67 -2.42 -20.20
N LYS A 407 -6.67 -2.52 -21.52
CA LYS A 407 -5.60 -2.03 -22.39
C LYS A 407 -6.12 -1.71 -23.80
N ALA A 408 -5.74 -0.54 -24.32
CA ALA A 408 -6.05 -0.16 -25.70
C ALA A 408 -4.86 0.54 -26.35
N PRO A 409 -4.60 0.31 -27.65
CA PRO A 409 -3.64 1.10 -28.40
C PRO A 409 -4.20 2.51 -28.64
N LEU A 410 -3.34 3.52 -28.76
CA LEU A 410 -3.72 4.92 -28.92
C LEU A 410 -4.68 5.13 -30.11
N THR A 411 -4.48 4.41 -31.21
CA THR A 411 -5.35 4.47 -32.40
C THR A 411 -6.80 4.08 -32.07
N ARG A 412 -7.00 3.05 -31.23
CA ARG A 412 -8.33 2.64 -30.76
C ARG A 412 -8.93 3.68 -29.83
N VAL A 413 -8.12 4.26 -28.92
CA VAL A 413 -8.57 5.35 -28.04
C VAL A 413 -9.11 6.50 -28.85
N LEU A 414 -8.35 6.99 -29.84
CA LEU A 414 -8.74 8.11 -30.67
C LEU A 414 -10.02 7.83 -31.48
N SER A 415 -10.12 6.68 -32.16
CA SER A 415 -11.29 6.30 -32.90
C SER A 415 -12.54 6.10 -32.05
N THR A 416 -12.39 5.59 -30.83
CA THR A 416 -13.51 5.40 -29.91
C THR A 416 -14.02 6.74 -29.38
N ILE A 417 -13.14 7.67 -29.03
CA ILE A 417 -13.51 9.03 -28.61
C ILE A 417 -14.25 9.74 -29.74
N ASP A 418 -13.71 9.72 -30.96
CA ASP A 418 -14.36 10.31 -32.13
C ASP A 418 -15.77 9.76 -32.33
N THR A 419 -15.92 8.44 -32.32
CA THR A 419 -17.24 7.78 -32.46
C THR A 419 -18.17 8.15 -31.31
N HIS A 420 -17.67 8.24 -30.06
CA HIS A 420 -18.49 8.57 -28.90
C HIS A 420 -18.97 10.01 -28.92
N CYS A 421 -18.09 10.96 -29.21
CA CYS A 421 -18.42 12.39 -29.25
C CYS A 421 -19.53 12.74 -30.31
N ASN A 422 -19.74 11.90 -31.29
CA ASN A 422 -20.78 12.08 -32.33
C ASN A 422 -22.13 11.43 -31.94
N LYS A 423 -22.28 10.88 -30.70
CA LYS A 423 -23.53 10.25 -30.21
C LYS A 423 -24.44 11.23 -29.48
N THR A 424 -25.72 10.82 -29.30
CA THR A 424 -26.67 11.48 -28.39
C THR A 424 -26.43 11.05 -26.94
N TRP A 425 -26.78 11.91 -25.98
CA TRP A 425 -26.52 11.77 -24.56
C TRP A 425 -27.12 10.54 -23.88
N THR A 426 -26.34 9.83 -23.04
CA THR A 426 -26.75 8.76 -22.10
C THR A 426 -25.74 8.63 -20.92
N THR A 427 -26.15 8.16 -19.72
CA THR A 427 -25.36 8.17 -18.43
C THR A 427 -24.79 6.82 -17.98
N VAL A 428 -23.62 6.76 -17.26
CA VAL A 428 -23.06 5.57 -16.51
C VAL A 428 -21.92 5.92 -15.51
N ALA A 429 -21.64 5.13 -14.42
CA ALA A 429 -20.69 5.29 -13.26
C ALA A 429 -19.77 4.05 -12.97
N ASP A 430 -18.70 3.92 -12.19
CA ASP A 430 -17.97 4.26 -10.94
C ASP A 430 -16.62 3.52 -10.72
N THR A 431 -15.59 4.04 -10.00
CA THR A 431 -14.60 3.59 -8.96
C THR A 431 -13.11 4.08 -9.05
N ASP A 432 -12.34 4.17 -7.89
CA ASP A 432 -11.12 4.99 -7.72
C ASP A 432 -9.76 4.26 -7.55
N VAL A 433 -8.65 4.91 -8.04
CA VAL A 433 -7.23 4.65 -7.72
C VAL A 433 -6.45 5.98 -7.69
N GLY A 434 -5.56 6.20 -6.69
CA GLY A 434 -4.89 7.48 -6.48
C GLY A 434 -3.40 7.40 -6.05
N TRP A 435 -2.76 8.57 -5.87
CA TRP A 435 -1.34 8.76 -5.54
C TRP A 435 -0.98 8.42 -4.08
N THR A 436 -1.97 8.26 -3.20
CA THR A 436 -1.78 8.16 -1.74
C THR A 436 -0.95 6.96 -1.30
N LEU A 437 -1.06 5.82 -1.98
CA LEU A 437 -0.22 4.65 -1.71
C LEU A 437 1.25 4.95 -2.01
N GLY A 438 1.54 5.61 -3.13
CA GLY A 438 2.92 6.00 -3.48
C GLY A 438 3.51 6.99 -2.48
N TYR A 439 2.73 7.92 -1.97
CA TYR A 439 3.15 8.82 -0.90
C TYR A 439 3.45 8.07 0.38
N MET A 440 2.60 7.14 0.82
CA MET A 440 2.86 6.31 1.99
C MET A 440 4.13 5.46 1.84
N LEU A 441 4.37 4.85 0.68
CA LEU A 441 5.59 4.09 0.40
C LEU A 441 6.86 4.95 0.55
N ASN A 442 6.85 6.17 0.02
CA ASN A 442 7.97 7.10 0.19
C ASN A 442 8.15 7.52 1.66
N LEU A 443 7.06 7.74 2.40
CA LEU A 443 7.11 8.10 3.82
C LEU A 443 7.62 6.98 4.71
N THR A 444 7.44 5.70 4.35
CA THR A 444 7.96 4.56 5.14
C THR A 444 9.49 4.59 5.28
N ASN A 445 10.21 5.24 4.35
CA ASN A 445 11.66 5.44 4.48
C ASN A 445 12.04 6.32 5.69
N MET A 446 11.16 7.24 6.11
CA MET A 446 11.37 8.15 7.23
C MET A 446 10.92 7.55 8.58
N ILE A 447 10.18 6.44 8.57
CA ILE A 447 9.73 5.74 9.76
C ILE A 447 10.79 4.68 10.13
N PRO A 448 11.34 4.66 11.36
CA PRO A 448 12.34 3.67 11.75
C PRO A 448 11.80 2.24 11.64
N SER A 449 12.63 1.28 11.15
CA SER A 449 12.30 -0.14 11.22
C SER A 449 12.12 -0.59 12.66
N GLU A 450 11.14 -1.45 12.91
CA GLU A 450 11.00 -2.10 14.21
C GLU A 450 12.23 -2.99 14.46
N ARG A 451 12.85 -2.87 15.65
CA ARG A 451 13.89 -3.79 16.07
C ARG A 451 13.23 -5.09 16.54
N THR A 452 13.79 -6.23 16.13
CA THR A 452 13.36 -7.53 16.65
C THR A 452 13.52 -7.54 18.17
N ARG A 453 12.43 -7.86 18.87
CA ARG A 453 12.48 -8.09 20.30
C ARG A 453 12.97 -9.51 20.52
N ALA A 454 14.23 -9.67 20.92
CA ALA A 454 14.75 -10.96 21.28
C ALA A 454 14.12 -11.42 22.61
N VAL A 455 13.48 -12.58 22.59
CA VAL A 455 12.94 -13.25 23.78
C VAL A 455 13.76 -14.51 24.02
N THR A 456 14.17 -14.73 25.28
CA THR A 456 14.85 -15.96 25.66
C THR A 456 13.83 -17.10 25.77
N GLY A 457 13.98 -18.13 24.98
CA GLY A 457 13.05 -19.26 24.96
C GLY A 457 13.52 -20.41 24.08
N VAL A 458 12.67 -21.42 23.92
CA VAL A 458 12.91 -22.55 23.03
C VAL A 458 11.86 -22.54 21.94
N PRO A 459 12.20 -22.74 20.64
CA PRO A 459 11.25 -22.83 19.57
C PRO A 459 10.13 -23.84 19.87
N HIS A 460 8.88 -23.53 19.52
CA HIS A 460 7.72 -24.37 19.85
C HIS A 460 7.88 -25.83 19.42
N SER A 461 8.48 -26.07 18.25
CA SER A 461 8.76 -27.42 17.74
C SER A 461 9.76 -28.19 18.61
N GLN A 462 10.81 -27.52 19.11
CA GLN A 462 11.79 -28.14 20.02
C GLN A 462 11.19 -28.37 21.40
N TRP A 463 10.39 -27.43 21.92
CA TRP A 463 9.66 -27.59 23.18
C TRP A 463 8.70 -28.77 23.12
N ALA A 464 7.90 -28.87 22.05
CA ALA A 464 6.96 -29.98 21.87
C ALA A 464 7.68 -31.33 21.76
N ALA A 465 8.81 -31.40 21.04
CA ALA A 465 9.64 -32.59 20.96
C ALA A 465 10.22 -33.00 22.33
N GLN A 466 10.72 -32.04 23.12
CA GLN A 466 11.26 -32.29 24.46
C GLN A 466 10.17 -32.84 25.40
N ILE A 467 8.98 -32.24 25.41
CA ILE A 467 7.85 -32.72 26.21
C ILE A 467 7.45 -34.13 25.78
N PHE A 468 7.34 -34.38 24.47
CA PHE A 468 7.01 -35.69 23.94
C PHE A 468 8.01 -36.77 24.40
N PHE A 469 9.32 -36.52 24.32
CA PHE A 469 10.35 -37.45 24.76
C PHE A 469 10.33 -37.70 26.27
N ILE A 470 10.09 -36.66 27.05
CA ILE A 470 9.97 -36.80 28.53
C ILE A 470 8.77 -37.67 28.87
N VAL A 471 7.60 -37.39 28.28
CA VAL A 471 6.36 -38.19 28.53
C VAL A 471 6.54 -39.62 28.07
N PHE A 472 7.17 -39.85 26.90
CA PHE A 472 7.40 -41.16 26.35
C PHE A 472 8.37 -41.95 27.24
N ALA A 473 9.46 -41.36 27.77
CA ALA A 473 10.37 -42.00 28.69
C ALA A 473 9.69 -42.38 30.00
N LEU A 474 8.82 -41.51 30.55
CA LEU A 474 8.03 -41.82 31.75
C LEU A 474 7.04 -42.97 31.49
N PHE A 475 6.37 -42.97 30.37
CA PHE A 475 5.45 -44.04 29.97
C PHE A 475 6.17 -45.41 29.86
N LEU A 476 7.33 -45.41 29.20
CA LEU A 476 8.15 -46.60 29.00
C LEU A 476 8.65 -47.14 30.36
N SER A 477 9.10 -46.27 31.27
CA SER A 477 9.52 -46.65 32.61
C SER A 477 8.36 -47.25 33.43
N LEU A 478 7.17 -46.67 33.37
CA LEU A 478 5.99 -47.18 34.00
C LEU A 478 5.58 -48.57 33.46
N LEU A 479 5.65 -48.73 32.13
CA LEU A 479 5.36 -50.01 31.47
C LEU A 479 6.33 -51.12 31.95
N ILE A 480 7.62 -50.80 32.05
CA ILE A 480 8.62 -51.75 32.54
C ILE A 480 8.32 -52.15 33.99
N VAL A 481 7.97 -51.19 34.86
CA VAL A 481 7.59 -51.48 36.27
C VAL A 481 6.38 -52.38 36.32
N VAL A 482 5.34 -52.11 35.49
CA VAL A 482 4.13 -52.93 35.45
C VAL A 482 4.46 -54.36 34.98
N ILE A 483 5.30 -54.52 33.92
CA ILE A 483 5.70 -55.84 33.41
C ILE A 483 6.45 -56.61 34.49
N LEU A 484 7.40 -56.01 35.17
CA LEU A 484 8.16 -56.64 36.23
C LEU A 484 7.23 -57.07 37.40
N PHE A 485 6.26 -56.23 37.76
CA PHE A 485 5.28 -56.54 38.80
C PHE A 485 4.36 -57.69 38.41
N VAL A 486 3.84 -57.73 37.14
CA VAL A 486 2.98 -58.80 36.64
C VAL A 486 3.76 -60.11 36.53
N CYS A 487 5.02 -60.09 36.08
CA CYS A 487 5.86 -61.30 36.05
C CYS A 487 6.13 -61.84 37.44
N ASP A 488 6.26 -60.98 38.44
CA ASP A 488 6.44 -61.42 39.85
C ASP A 488 5.19 -62.06 40.45
N LEU A 489 4.03 -61.46 40.15
CA LEU A 489 2.71 -62.04 40.54
C LEU A 489 2.49 -63.41 39.89
N SER A 490 2.85 -63.60 38.60
CA SER A 490 2.70 -64.87 37.92
C SER A 490 3.57 -66.00 38.50
N HIS A 491 4.75 -65.67 39.00
CA HIS A 491 5.62 -66.63 39.73
C HIS A 491 5.07 -67.02 41.12
N LEU A 492 4.39 -66.12 41.80
CA LEU A 492 3.74 -66.39 43.09
C LEU A 492 2.46 -67.25 43.00
N VAL A 493 1.81 -67.31 41.81
CA VAL A 493 0.58 -68.11 41.56
C VAL A 493 0.91 -69.54 41.08
N VAL A 494 2.15 -69.78 40.62
CA VAL A 494 2.60 -71.08 40.05
C VAL A 494 3.48 -71.84 41.05
N SER A 495 3.90 -71.28 42.16
CA SER A 495 4.58 -71.93 43.31
C SER A 495 3.54 -72.29 44.37
#